data_35328eb2e3c9669e886874f7254ea797
#
_entry.id   35328eb2e3c9669e886874f7254ea797
#
_cell.length_a   1.000
_cell.length_b   1.000
_cell.length_c   1.000
_cell.angle_alpha   90.00
_cell.angle_beta   90.00
_cell.angle_gamma   90.00
#
_symmetry.space_group_name_H-M   'P 1'
#
loop_
_entity.id
_entity.type
_entity.pdbx_description
1 polymer ?
#
loop_
_entity_poly.entity_id
_entity_poly.type
_entity_poly.pdbx_seq_one_letter_code
_entity_poly.pdbx_strand_id
1 'polypeptide(L)'
;MEDYTQDTIQQREIHSVTEINQTASDFLNEAFPPLWVAGEISNFREYGTSGHWYFSIKDSSSVLSCTMFRLQNNNLRFKPKEGDQVILQGKLSIYAKSGRYQLITSKMELAGFGELMRKYELLKNKLNSEGLFSKKNEEDIPDIINNVAILTSKHGAAVRDVISTLQRRAPHVNITIVPCKVQGEGSAESLVNALEKLEQCHENQAYDAAIICRGGGSIEDLWSFNDEQLCRQIANSPI
;
A
#
# COMPACT_ATOMS: atom_id res chain seq x y z
N MET A 1 -76.67 19.65 31.60
CA MET A 1 -76.46 18.42 30.89
C MET A 1 -75.34 18.69 29.90
N GLU A 2 -74.28 18.19 30.26
CA GLU A 2 -72.90 18.52 30.03
C GLU A 2 -72.49 18.21 28.64
N ASP A 3 -71.72 19.15 28.13
CA ASP A 3 -71.04 19.14 26.87
C ASP A 3 -69.63 18.51 27.10
N TYR A 4 -69.45 17.28 26.67
CA TYR A 4 -68.18 16.58 26.67
C TYR A 4 -67.86 16.19 25.26
N THR A 5 -67.18 17.11 24.52
CA THR A 5 -66.29 16.70 23.43
C THR A 5 -65.43 17.86 23.06
N GLN A 6 -64.33 18.09 23.81
CA GLN A 6 -63.15 18.70 23.32
C GLN A 6 -62.20 17.53 22.91
N ASP A 7 -62.36 17.07 21.70
CA ASP A 7 -61.36 16.24 21.02
C ASP A 7 -60.12 17.08 20.84
N THR A 8 -59.12 16.79 21.63
CA THR A 8 -57.77 17.33 21.49
C THR A 8 -57.21 16.74 20.22
N ILE A 9 -57.40 17.43 19.09
CA ILE A 9 -56.66 17.16 17.84
C ILE A 9 -55.22 17.50 18.16
N GLN A 10 -54.42 16.47 18.56
CA GLN A 10 -53.00 16.57 18.61
C GLN A 10 -52.53 17.03 17.22
N GLN A 11 -52.10 18.28 17.07
CA GLN A 11 -51.52 18.81 15.85
C GLN A 11 -50.34 17.92 15.53
N ARG A 12 -50.49 17.04 14.57
CA ARG A 12 -49.39 16.21 14.04
C ARG A 12 -48.46 17.14 13.31
N GLU A 13 -47.26 17.26 13.77
CA GLU A 13 -46.18 17.96 13.06
C GLU A 13 -45.78 17.11 11.86
N ILE A 14 -46.01 17.62 10.63
CA ILE A 14 -45.73 16.91 9.40
C ILE A 14 -44.44 17.47 8.81
N HIS A 15 -43.37 16.69 8.82
CA HIS A 15 -42.10 17.06 8.22
C HIS A 15 -41.96 16.56 6.78
N SER A 16 -41.29 17.30 5.95
CA SER A 16 -40.89 16.83 4.63
C SER A 16 -39.70 15.85 4.73
N VAL A 17 -39.52 14.99 3.70
CA VAL A 17 -38.37 14.07 3.63
C VAL A 17 -37.03 14.83 3.69
N THR A 18 -37.00 16.02 3.06
CA THR A 18 -35.81 16.88 3.05
C THR A 18 -35.49 17.39 4.45
N GLU A 19 -36.48 17.87 5.20
CA GLU A 19 -36.33 18.35 6.59
C GLU A 19 -35.78 17.23 7.49
N ILE A 20 -36.33 16.03 7.41
CA ILE A 20 -35.89 14.89 8.20
C ILE A 20 -34.43 14.53 7.88
N ASN A 21 -34.08 14.43 6.58
CA ASN A 21 -32.71 14.12 6.16
C ASN A 21 -31.72 15.21 6.59
N GLN A 22 -32.13 16.47 6.51
CA GLN A 22 -31.27 17.59 6.94
C GLN A 22 -31.08 17.59 8.45
N THR A 23 -32.14 17.50 9.21
CA THR A 23 -32.10 17.43 10.69
C THR A 23 -31.23 16.27 11.18
N ALA A 24 -31.41 15.09 10.57
CA ALA A 24 -30.58 13.94 10.91
C ALA A 24 -29.09 14.14 10.54
N SER A 25 -28.82 14.79 9.40
CA SER A 25 -27.44 15.13 9.00
C SER A 25 -26.79 16.12 9.96
N ASP A 26 -27.54 17.16 10.36
CA ASP A 26 -27.06 18.19 11.30
C ASP A 26 -26.80 17.58 12.69
N PHE A 27 -27.68 16.73 13.17
CA PHE A 27 -27.49 16.00 14.42
C PHE A 27 -26.24 15.10 14.38
N LEU A 28 -26.01 14.39 13.27
CA LEU A 28 -24.80 13.59 13.12
C LEU A 28 -23.53 14.44 13.10
N ASN A 29 -23.56 15.60 12.45
CA ASN A 29 -22.42 16.52 12.41
C ASN A 29 -22.11 17.11 13.79
N GLU A 30 -23.13 17.35 14.62
CA GLU A 30 -22.99 17.86 15.97
C GLU A 30 -22.50 16.77 16.93
N ALA A 31 -23.11 15.58 16.87
CA ALA A 31 -22.78 14.46 17.75
C ALA A 31 -21.40 13.83 17.47
N PHE A 32 -20.95 13.87 16.20
CA PHE A 32 -19.70 13.26 15.77
C PHE A 32 -18.78 14.31 15.12
N PRO A 33 -17.84 14.89 15.85
CA PRO A 33 -16.76 15.66 15.24
C PRO A 33 -15.98 14.79 14.26
N PRO A 34 -15.12 15.36 13.39
CA PRO A 34 -14.31 14.56 12.48
C PRO A 34 -13.64 13.40 13.20
N LEU A 35 -13.91 12.17 12.78
CA LEU A 35 -13.48 10.95 13.47
C LEU A 35 -12.58 10.10 12.57
N TRP A 36 -11.85 9.18 13.22
CA TRP A 36 -11.03 8.20 12.54
C TRP A 36 -11.72 6.84 12.58
N VAL A 37 -11.78 6.17 11.41
CA VAL A 37 -12.41 4.84 11.26
C VAL A 37 -11.44 3.94 10.53
N ALA A 38 -11.22 2.74 11.06
CA ALA A 38 -10.44 1.69 10.41
C ALA A 38 -11.38 0.66 9.76
N GLY A 39 -10.98 0.10 8.64
CA GLY A 39 -11.71 -0.97 7.97
C GLY A 39 -11.07 -1.42 6.67
N GLU A 40 -11.59 -2.49 6.10
CA GLU A 40 -11.17 -3.05 4.82
C GLU A 40 -11.96 -2.40 3.68
N ILE A 41 -11.27 -1.96 2.65
CA ILE A 41 -11.89 -1.39 1.44
C ILE A 41 -12.72 -2.44 0.71
N SER A 42 -13.93 -2.05 0.33
CA SER A 42 -14.80 -2.84 -0.53
C SER A 42 -15.61 -1.93 -1.49
N ASN A 43 -16.02 -2.49 -2.63
CA ASN A 43 -16.82 -1.80 -3.64
C ASN A 43 -16.20 -0.49 -4.16
N PHE A 44 -14.88 -0.46 -4.33
CA PHE A 44 -14.17 0.72 -4.79
C PHE A 44 -14.53 1.08 -6.23
N ARG A 45 -14.94 2.35 -6.44
CA ARG A 45 -15.27 2.90 -7.76
C ARG A 45 -14.75 4.34 -7.89
N GLU A 46 -14.06 4.60 -8.99
CA GLU A 46 -13.68 5.94 -9.41
C GLU A 46 -14.61 6.42 -10.51
N TYR A 47 -15.23 7.57 -10.32
CA TYR A 47 -16.06 8.19 -11.36
C TYR A 47 -15.20 9.09 -12.24
N GLY A 48 -14.95 8.64 -13.48
CA GLY A 48 -14.03 9.28 -14.42
C GLY A 48 -14.30 10.74 -14.75
N THR A 49 -15.57 11.17 -14.78
CA THR A 49 -15.96 12.56 -15.08
C THR A 49 -15.72 13.51 -13.90
N SER A 50 -15.92 13.08 -12.67
CA SER A 50 -15.76 13.91 -11.47
C SER A 50 -14.45 13.68 -10.74
N GLY A 51 -13.81 12.54 -10.94
CA GLY A 51 -12.61 12.10 -10.21
C GLY A 51 -12.85 11.81 -8.73
N HIS A 52 -14.12 11.68 -8.32
CA HIS A 52 -14.47 11.31 -6.95
C HIS A 52 -14.36 9.80 -6.76
N TRP A 53 -13.95 9.38 -5.57
CA TRP A 53 -13.93 7.99 -5.18
C TRP A 53 -15.13 7.66 -4.31
N TYR A 54 -15.81 6.57 -4.65
CA TYR A 54 -16.90 5.99 -3.88
C TYR A 54 -16.52 4.56 -3.54
N PHE A 55 -16.58 4.24 -2.27
CA PHE A 55 -16.21 2.93 -1.77
C PHE A 55 -16.94 2.65 -0.46
N SER A 56 -16.78 1.47 0.07
CA SER A 56 -17.20 1.14 1.42
C SER A 56 -16.01 0.68 2.22
N ILE A 57 -16.04 0.88 3.53
CA ILE A 57 -15.19 0.14 4.45
C ILE A 57 -16.04 -0.83 5.24
N LYS A 58 -15.49 -1.99 5.53
CA LYS A 58 -16.14 -3.03 6.33
C LYS A 58 -15.24 -3.50 7.46
N ASP A 59 -15.85 -3.98 8.51
CA ASP A 59 -15.24 -4.82 9.54
C ASP A 59 -15.90 -6.20 9.56
N SER A 60 -15.76 -6.96 10.64
CA SER A 60 -16.34 -8.30 10.78
C SER A 60 -17.86 -8.33 10.79
N SER A 61 -18.54 -7.19 11.04
CA SER A 61 -19.98 -7.14 11.31
C SER A 61 -20.72 -6.01 10.59
N SER A 62 -20.02 -5.01 10.09
CA SER A 62 -20.64 -3.78 9.58
C SER A 62 -19.97 -3.24 8.33
N VAL A 63 -20.74 -2.46 7.57
CA VAL A 63 -20.28 -1.77 6.35
C VAL A 63 -20.65 -0.30 6.43
N LEU A 64 -19.69 0.57 6.12
CA LEU A 64 -19.90 2.01 6.06
C LEU A 64 -19.57 2.51 4.64
N SER A 65 -20.54 3.19 4.02
CA SER A 65 -20.33 3.85 2.72
C SER A 65 -19.41 5.07 2.90
N CYS A 66 -18.48 5.25 1.97
CA CYS A 66 -17.50 6.33 2.01
C CYS A 66 -17.46 7.08 0.67
N THR A 67 -17.23 8.38 0.76
CA THR A 67 -17.02 9.25 -0.40
C THR A 67 -15.76 10.08 -0.15
N MET A 68 -14.83 10.08 -1.12
CA MET A 68 -13.65 10.93 -1.09
C MET A 68 -13.63 11.80 -2.34
N PHE A 69 -13.67 13.12 -2.15
CA PHE A 69 -13.70 14.04 -3.27
C PHE A 69 -12.34 14.20 -3.93
N ARG A 70 -12.32 14.63 -5.17
CA ARG A 70 -11.11 14.78 -5.99
C ARG A 70 -10.02 15.62 -5.34
N LEU A 71 -10.38 16.70 -4.64
CA LEU A 71 -9.39 17.56 -3.98
C LEU A 71 -8.62 16.82 -2.87
N GLN A 72 -9.28 15.89 -2.19
CA GLN A 72 -8.68 15.10 -1.13
C GLN A 72 -7.88 13.93 -1.69
N ASN A 73 -8.43 13.20 -2.68
CA ASN A 73 -7.76 12.01 -3.21
C ASN A 73 -6.53 12.35 -4.07
N ASN A 74 -6.46 13.52 -4.69
CA ASN A 74 -5.27 13.99 -5.41
C ASN A 74 -4.03 14.17 -4.50
N ASN A 75 -4.22 14.32 -3.20
CA ASN A 75 -3.13 14.45 -2.23
C ASN A 75 -2.59 13.09 -1.77
N LEU A 76 -3.24 12.00 -2.14
CA LEU A 76 -2.79 10.65 -1.79
C LEU A 76 -1.67 10.19 -2.74
N ARG A 77 -0.64 9.58 -2.15
CA ARG A 77 0.48 9.01 -2.90
C ARG A 77 0.22 7.57 -3.38
N PHE A 78 -0.96 7.05 -3.11
CA PHE A 78 -1.37 5.70 -3.50
C PHE A 78 -2.83 5.71 -3.94
N LYS A 79 -3.23 4.70 -4.71
CA LYS A 79 -4.62 4.43 -5.07
C LYS A 79 -5.07 3.17 -4.34
N PRO A 80 -6.11 3.26 -3.49
CA PRO A 80 -6.59 2.12 -2.74
C PRO A 80 -7.15 1.03 -3.65
N LYS A 81 -7.06 -0.21 -3.20
CA LYS A 81 -7.58 -1.39 -3.88
C LYS A 81 -8.58 -2.11 -2.99
N GLU A 82 -9.35 -2.98 -3.62
CA GLU A 82 -10.23 -3.92 -2.94
C GLU A 82 -9.42 -4.78 -1.96
N GLY A 83 -9.86 -4.87 -0.71
CA GLY A 83 -9.18 -5.62 0.34
C GLY A 83 -8.13 -4.86 1.14
N ASP A 84 -7.75 -3.64 0.75
CA ASP A 84 -6.79 -2.84 1.51
C ASP A 84 -7.36 -2.49 2.89
N GLN A 85 -6.56 -2.69 3.94
CA GLN A 85 -6.85 -2.21 5.29
C GLN A 85 -6.47 -0.74 5.38
N VAL A 86 -7.45 0.11 5.71
CA VAL A 86 -7.24 1.57 5.74
C VAL A 86 -7.72 2.19 7.04
N ILE A 87 -7.14 3.36 7.34
CA ILE A 87 -7.60 4.27 8.40
C ILE A 87 -8.05 5.55 7.71
N LEU A 88 -9.30 5.91 7.90
CA LEU A 88 -9.95 7.06 7.28
C LEU A 88 -10.22 8.15 8.31
N GLN A 89 -9.92 9.40 8.00
CA GLN A 89 -10.45 10.55 8.69
C GLN A 89 -11.57 11.17 7.90
N GLY A 90 -12.71 11.42 8.54
CA GLY A 90 -13.85 12.03 7.85
C GLY A 90 -14.96 12.48 8.79
N LYS A 91 -16.03 12.99 8.18
CA LYS A 91 -17.25 13.40 8.85
C LYS A 91 -18.40 12.49 8.45
N LEU A 92 -19.19 12.08 9.42
CA LEU A 92 -20.44 11.37 9.16
C LEU A 92 -21.47 12.35 8.59
N SER A 93 -22.22 11.91 7.59
CA SER A 93 -23.24 12.73 6.95
C SER A 93 -24.32 11.86 6.33
N ILE A 94 -25.47 12.45 6.10
CA ILE A 94 -26.54 11.86 5.29
C ILE A 94 -26.57 12.60 3.94
N TYR A 95 -26.49 11.84 2.87
CA TYR A 95 -26.67 12.41 1.52
C TYR A 95 -28.14 12.78 1.33
N ALA A 96 -28.45 14.07 1.39
CA ALA A 96 -29.82 14.60 1.47
C ALA A 96 -30.76 14.08 0.37
N LYS A 97 -30.26 13.87 -0.87
CA LYS A 97 -31.09 13.41 -2.00
C LYS A 97 -31.57 11.96 -1.86
N SER A 98 -30.84 11.09 -1.19
CA SER A 98 -31.16 9.66 -1.09
C SER A 98 -31.31 9.16 0.34
N GLY A 99 -31.06 10.00 1.35
CA GLY A 99 -31.07 9.61 2.75
C GLY A 99 -29.94 8.63 3.14
N ARG A 100 -28.92 8.47 2.28
CA ARG A 100 -27.85 7.50 2.51
C ARG A 100 -26.86 8.01 3.56
N TYR A 101 -26.67 7.22 4.61
CA TYR A 101 -25.63 7.41 5.60
C TYR A 101 -24.25 7.13 5.01
N GLN A 102 -23.28 8.03 5.19
CA GLN A 102 -21.95 7.93 4.64
C GLN A 102 -20.90 8.68 5.46
N LEU A 103 -19.65 8.29 5.27
CA LEU A 103 -18.46 9.02 5.72
C LEU A 103 -17.92 9.87 4.56
N ILE A 104 -17.88 11.18 4.73
CA ILE A 104 -17.18 12.08 3.82
C ILE A 104 -15.72 12.10 4.24
N THR A 105 -14.89 11.39 3.49
CA THR A 105 -13.49 11.12 3.83
C THR A 105 -12.60 12.31 3.41
N SER A 106 -11.81 12.81 4.36
CA SER A 106 -10.83 13.88 4.14
C SER A 106 -9.38 13.38 4.05
N LYS A 107 -9.04 12.29 4.78
CA LYS A 107 -7.73 11.64 4.73
C LYS A 107 -7.89 10.12 4.69
N MET A 108 -6.91 9.46 4.09
CA MET A 108 -6.81 8.01 4.03
C MET A 108 -5.36 7.59 4.20
N GLU A 109 -5.14 6.60 5.04
CA GLU A 109 -3.84 5.98 5.30
C GLU A 109 -3.99 4.47 5.21
N LEU A 110 -2.98 3.77 4.69
CA LEU A 110 -2.95 2.31 4.78
C LEU A 110 -2.69 1.89 6.23
N ALA A 111 -3.50 0.99 6.75
CA ALA A 111 -3.32 0.45 8.10
C ALA A 111 -1.99 -0.33 8.16
N GLY A 112 -1.22 -0.11 9.22
CA GLY A 112 0.11 -0.73 9.37
C GLY A 112 1.25 0.01 8.68
N PHE A 113 0.98 0.94 7.74
CA PHE A 113 2.03 1.70 7.05
C PHE A 113 2.96 2.45 8.01
N GLY A 114 2.39 3.09 9.03
CA GLY A 114 3.18 3.82 10.02
C GLY A 114 4.11 2.91 10.86
N GLU A 115 3.66 1.69 11.18
CA GLU A 115 4.48 0.72 11.90
C GLU A 115 5.61 0.16 11.00
N LEU A 116 5.29 -0.18 9.75
CA LEU A 116 6.28 -0.60 8.77
C LEU A 116 7.34 0.50 8.55
N MET A 117 6.91 1.74 8.36
CA MET A 117 7.82 2.86 8.17
C MET A 117 8.71 3.07 9.41
N ARG A 118 8.16 2.96 10.62
CA ARG A 118 8.96 3.04 11.85
C ARG A 118 10.01 1.91 11.91
N LYS A 119 9.63 0.68 11.58
CA LYS A 119 10.58 -0.46 11.52
C LYS A 119 11.67 -0.22 10.49
N TYR A 120 11.30 0.31 9.30
CA TYR A 120 12.27 0.68 8.26
C TYR A 120 13.28 1.72 8.77
N GLU A 121 12.82 2.82 9.37
CA GLU A 121 13.71 3.87 9.87
C GLU A 121 14.63 3.38 11.00
N LEU A 122 14.13 2.54 11.90
CA LEU A 122 14.94 1.92 12.96
C LEU A 122 16.04 1.04 12.36
N LEU A 123 15.72 0.18 11.41
CA LEU A 123 16.68 -0.69 10.75
C LEU A 123 17.71 0.14 9.95
N LYS A 124 17.25 1.10 9.16
CA LYS A 124 18.12 2.00 8.40
C LYS A 124 19.12 2.74 9.29
N ASN A 125 18.65 3.32 10.41
CA ASN A 125 19.52 4.02 11.35
C ASN A 125 20.52 3.08 12.01
N LYS A 126 20.10 1.85 12.38
CA LYS A 126 20.98 0.81 12.91
C LYS A 126 22.09 0.47 11.92
N LEU A 127 21.74 0.11 10.69
CA LEU A 127 22.71 -0.29 9.65
C LEU A 127 23.62 0.87 9.26
N ASN A 128 23.10 2.10 9.23
CA ASN A 128 23.90 3.28 8.96
C ASN A 128 24.92 3.57 10.07
N SER A 129 24.52 3.43 11.35
CA SER A 129 25.43 3.61 12.48
C SER A 129 26.57 2.56 12.51
N GLU A 130 26.32 1.40 11.94
CA GLU A 130 27.32 0.34 11.76
C GLU A 130 28.19 0.51 10.49
N GLY A 131 27.94 1.55 9.68
CA GLY A 131 28.69 1.85 8.47
C GLY A 131 28.41 0.93 7.27
N LEU A 132 27.31 0.15 7.30
CA LEU A 132 27.02 -0.80 6.23
C LEU A 132 26.81 -0.12 4.85
N PHE A 133 26.24 1.07 4.83
CA PHE A 133 25.99 1.78 3.58
C PHE A 133 27.24 2.34 2.89
N SER A 134 28.36 2.36 3.62
CA SER A 134 29.66 2.81 3.08
C SER A 134 30.54 1.64 2.59
N LYS A 135 30.08 0.38 2.71
CA LYS A 135 30.89 -0.80 2.34
C LYS A 135 30.97 -1.06 0.85
N LYS A 136 29.97 -0.59 0.09
CA LYS A 136 29.93 -0.71 -1.38
C LYS A 136 29.74 0.66 -1.99
N ASN A 137 30.57 1.01 -2.97
CA ASN A 137 30.51 2.27 -3.69
C ASN A 137 30.30 1.99 -5.18
N GLU A 138 29.86 3.00 -5.93
CA GLU A 138 29.72 2.89 -7.39
C GLU A 138 31.05 2.58 -8.08
N GLU A 139 32.16 3.01 -7.46
CA GLU A 139 33.54 2.76 -7.94
C GLU A 139 33.96 1.27 -7.88
N ASP A 140 33.25 0.46 -7.10
CA ASP A 140 33.49 -0.99 -7.00
C ASP A 140 32.89 -1.77 -8.20
N ILE A 141 32.07 -1.12 -9.03
CA ILE A 141 31.46 -1.72 -10.21
C ILE A 141 32.44 -1.54 -11.39
N PRO A 142 32.87 -2.63 -12.05
CA PRO A 142 33.79 -2.54 -13.20
C PRO A 142 33.21 -1.72 -14.36
N ASP A 143 34.06 -0.95 -15.04
CA ASP A 143 33.67 -0.20 -16.25
C ASP A 143 33.15 -1.13 -17.38
N ILE A 144 33.66 -2.34 -17.45
CA ILE A 144 33.26 -3.36 -18.43
C ILE A 144 32.70 -4.56 -17.69
N ILE A 145 31.41 -4.81 -17.91
CA ILE A 145 30.67 -5.94 -17.35
C ILE A 145 30.51 -7.01 -18.42
N ASN A 146 30.95 -8.24 -18.14
CA ASN A 146 30.82 -9.40 -19.02
C ASN A 146 29.87 -10.46 -18.45
N ASN A 147 29.81 -10.60 -17.11
CA ASN A 147 29.03 -11.64 -16.45
C ASN A 147 28.12 -11.05 -15.36
N VAL A 148 26.84 -11.14 -15.55
CA VAL A 148 25.83 -10.63 -14.59
C VAL A 148 25.01 -11.78 -14.04
N ALA A 149 24.87 -11.84 -12.72
CA ALA A 149 23.90 -12.70 -12.04
C ALA A 149 22.60 -11.97 -11.76
N ILE A 150 21.46 -12.62 -11.98
CA ILE A 150 20.13 -12.05 -11.71
C ILE A 150 19.40 -12.93 -10.71
N LEU A 151 19.22 -12.41 -9.49
CA LEU A 151 18.46 -13.06 -8.42
C LEU A 151 17.00 -12.61 -8.49
N THR A 152 16.13 -13.49 -8.94
CA THR A 152 14.70 -13.18 -9.15
C THR A 152 13.87 -14.45 -9.31
N SER A 153 12.54 -14.30 -9.39
CA SER A 153 11.65 -15.43 -9.66
C SER A 153 11.81 -15.95 -11.10
N LYS A 154 11.88 -17.28 -11.24
CA LYS A 154 12.14 -17.96 -12.52
C LYS A 154 11.15 -17.57 -13.67
N HIS A 155 9.89 -17.29 -13.33
CA HIS A 155 8.82 -17.07 -14.30
C HIS A 155 8.15 -15.68 -14.22
N GLY A 156 8.77 -14.73 -13.51
CA GLY A 156 8.22 -13.37 -13.33
C GLY A 156 8.29 -12.52 -14.60
N ALA A 157 7.51 -11.44 -14.65
CA ALA A 157 7.64 -10.41 -15.68
C ALA A 157 9.01 -9.71 -15.58
N ALA A 158 9.45 -9.42 -14.36
CA ALA A 158 10.70 -8.72 -14.09
C ALA A 158 11.92 -9.40 -14.73
N VAL A 159 12.05 -10.72 -14.67
CA VAL A 159 13.19 -11.43 -15.29
C VAL A 159 13.18 -11.27 -16.80
N ARG A 160 12.00 -11.31 -17.44
CA ARG A 160 11.89 -11.11 -18.90
C ARG A 160 12.27 -9.70 -19.31
N ASP A 161 11.85 -8.71 -18.54
CA ASP A 161 12.14 -7.30 -18.80
C ASP A 161 13.65 -7.01 -18.66
N VAL A 162 14.30 -7.55 -17.63
CA VAL A 162 15.75 -7.41 -17.43
C VAL A 162 16.50 -8.10 -18.57
N ILE A 163 16.17 -9.35 -18.90
CA ILE A 163 16.82 -10.10 -19.98
C ILE A 163 16.67 -9.36 -21.32
N SER A 164 15.44 -8.95 -21.68
CA SER A 164 15.22 -8.26 -22.96
C SER A 164 15.95 -6.92 -23.04
N THR A 165 16.08 -6.23 -21.90
CA THR A 165 16.82 -4.97 -21.83
C THR A 165 18.32 -5.18 -21.98
N LEU A 166 18.89 -6.16 -21.28
CA LEU A 166 20.30 -6.50 -21.39
C LEU A 166 20.67 -6.98 -22.81
N GLN A 167 19.89 -7.89 -23.40
CA GLN A 167 20.09 -8.37 -24.75
C GLN A 167 20.08 -7.25 -25.79
N ARG A 168 19.27 -6.24 -25.61
CA ARG A 168 19.18 -5.11 -26.53
C ARG A 168 20.31 -4.09 -26.34
N ARG A 169 20.71 -3.81 -25.07
CA ARG A 169 21.64 -2.74 -24.74
C ARG A 169 23.08 -3.20 -24.54
N ALA A 170 23.26 -4.43 -24.11
CA ALA A 170 24.53 -5.04 -23.80
C ALA A 170 24.58 -6.52 -24.23
N PRO A 171 24.46 -6.84 -25.53
CA PRO A 171 24.35 -8.21 -26.05
C PRO A 171 25.58 -9.09 -25.78
N HIS A 172 26.70 -8.50 -25.38
CA HIS A 172 27.93 -9.22 -25.04
C HIS A 172 27.92 -9.78 -23.61
N VAL A 173 26.95 -9.33 -22.75
CA VAL A 173 26.90 -9.73 -21.36
C VAL A 173 26.31 -11.14 -21.22
N ASN A 174 27.01 -12.01 -20.53
CA ASN A 174 26.53 -13.32 -20.12
C ASN A 174 25.61 -13.16 -18.93
N ILE A 175 24.41 -13.74 -19.00
CA ILE A 175 23.36 -13.63 -17.97
C ILE A 175 23.21 -14.98 -17.28
N THR A 176 23.44 -15.02 -15.97
CA THR A 176 23.14 -16.17 -15.12
C THR A 176 21.91 -15.85 -14.24
N ILE A 177 20.87 -16.68 -14.33
CA ILE A 177 19.67 -16.52 -13.49
C ILE A 177 19.84 -17.41 -12.27
N VAL A 178 19.72 -16.79 -11.08
CA VAL A 178 19.67 -17.47 -9.79
C VAL A 178 18.23 -17.43 -9.29
N PRO A 179 17.45 -18.51 -9.45
CA PRO A 179 16.03 -18.50 -9.09
C PRO A 179 15.85 -18.42 -7.60
N CYS A 180 15.02 -17.46 -7.16
CA CYS A 180 14.65 -17.29 -5.75
C CYS A 180 13.22 -16.75 -5.61
N LYS A 181 12.66 -16.85 -4.43
CA LYS A 181 11.40 -16.20 -4.07
C LYS A 181 11.68 -14.74 -3.71
N VAL A 182 11.00 -13.80 -4.38
CA VAL A 182 11.25 -12.36 -4.20
C VAL A 182 10.07 -11.60 -3.59
N GLN A 183 9.02 -12.31 -3.16
CA GLN A 183 7.85 -11.74 -2.48
C GLN A 183 7.12 -12.79 -1.63
N GLY A 184 6.36 -12.31 -0.62
CA GLY A 184 5.61 -13.13 0.30
C GLY A 184 6.50 -13.78 1.38
N GLU A 185 5.89 -14.58 2.22
CA GLU A 185 6.55 -15.22 3.37
C GLU A 185 7.74 -16.08 2.94
N GLY A 186 8.86 -15.99 3.66
CA GLY A 186 10.11 -16.72 3.39
C GLY A 186 10.92 -16.18 2.21
N SER A 187 10.55 -15.04 1.60
CA SER A 187 11.30 -14.50 0.46
C SER A 187 12.64 -13.89 0.87
N ALA A 188 12.76 -13.28 2.05
CA ALA A 188 14.04 -12.79 2.57
C ALA A 188 15.06 -13.92 2.72
N GLU A 189 14.68 -15.03 3.37
CA GLU A 189 15.52 -16.22 3.52
C GLU A 189 15.90 -16.82 2.15
N SER A 190 14.94 -16.87 1.22
CA SER A 190 15.19 -17.36 -0.14
C SER A 190 16.21 -16.48 -0.89
N LEU A 191 16.20 -15.17 -0.68
CA LEU A 191 17.17 -14.22 -1.26
C LEU A 191 18.56 -14.40 -0.65
N VAL A 192 18.65 -14.53 0.69
CA VAL A 192 19.91 -14.82 1.40
C VAL A 192 20.53 -16.12 0.87
N ASN A 193 19.77 -17.21 0.85
CA ASN A 193 20.22 -18.50 0.34
C ASN A 193 20.65 -18.45 -1.13
N ALA A 194 19.98 -17.63 -1.96
CA ALA A 194 20.33 -17.46 -3.36
C ALA A 194 21.65 -16.67 -3.51
N LEU A 195 21.86 -15.65 -2.69
CA LEU A 195 23.10 -14.88 -2.67
C LEU A 195 24.28 -15.71 -2.20
N GLU A 196 24.13 -16.52 -1.13
CA GLU A 196 25.15 -17.46 -0.66
C GLU A 196 25.57 -18.46 -1.75
N LYS A 197 24.59 -19.02 -2.47
CA LYS A 197 24.89 -19.91 -3.60
C LYS A 197 25.63 -19.21 -4.73
N LEU A 198 25.26 -17.95 -5.00
CA LEU A 198 25.96 -17.15 -6.01
C LEU A 198 27.42 -16.91 -5.61
N GLU A 199 27.67 -16.57 -4.33
CA GLU A 199 29.01 -16.35 -3.80
C GLU A 199 29.88 -17.62 -3.90
N GLN A 200 29.32 -18.78 -3.57
CA GLN A 200 30.01 -20.07 -3.75
C GLN A 200 30.32 -20.35 -5.22
N CYS A 201 29.44 -19.98 -6.16
CA CYS A 201 29.70 -20.10 -7.59
C CYS A 201 30.73 -19.11 -8.07
N HIS A 202 30.79 -17.93 -7.48
CA HIS A 202 31.73 -16.86 -7.85
C HIS A 202 33.21 -17.29 -7.73
N GLU A 203 33.52 -18.16 -6.78
CA GLU A 203 34.86 -18.76 -6.62
C GLU A 203 35.32 -19.51 -7.87
N ASN A 204 34.40 -20.09 -8.63
CA ASN A 204 34.69 -20.86 -9.85
C ASN A 204 34.39 -20.12 -11.14
N GLN A 205 33.44 -19.19 -11.11
CA GLN A 205 33.00 -18.37 -12.24
C GLN A 205 32.78 -16.94 -11.78
N ALA A 206 33.70 -16.05 -12.07
CA ALA A 206 33.64 -14.65 -11.68
C ALA A 206 32.38 -13.95 -12.24
N TYR A 207 31.63 -13.32 -11.38
CA TYR A 207 30.57 -12.39 -11.75
C TYR A 207 31.04 -10.97 -11.49
N ASP A 208 30.77 -10.07 -12.43
CA ASP A 208 31.14 -8.66 -12.33
C ASP A 208 30.10 -7.84 -11.56
N ALA A 209 28.87 -8.30 -11.59
CA ALA A 209 27.74 -7.68 -10.82
C ALA A 209 26.60 -8.68 -10.58
N ALA A 210 25.85 -8.44 -9.51
CA ALA A 210 24.63 -9.14 -9.21
C ALA A 210 23.44 -8.17 -9.15
N ILE A 211 22.32 -8.54 -9.77
CA ILE A 211 21.08 -7.77 -9.77
C ILE A 211 20.04 -8.55 -8.98
N ILE A 212 19.62 -8.01 -7.82
CA ILE A 212 18.49 -8.53 -7.10
C ILE A 212 17.27 -7.74 -7.55
N CYS A 213 16.32 -8.40 -8.21
CA CYS A 213 15.18 -7.68 -8.77
C CYS A 213 13.84 -8.36 -8.58
N ARG A 214 12.83 -7.52 -8.49
CA ARG A 214 11.42 -7.88 -8.39
C ARG A 214 10.58 -6.86 -9.18
N GLY A 215 9.38 -7.26 -9.60
CA GLY A 215 8.38 -6.36 -10.19
C GLY A 215 7.78 -5.39 -9.18
N GLY A 216 6.85 -4.53 -9.62
CA GLY A 216 6.10 -3.64 -8.74
C GLY A 216 5.21 -4.40 -7.76
N GLY A 217 4.74 -3.74 -6.69
CA GLY A 217 3.86 -4.30 -5.67
C GLY A 217 3.62 -3.34 -4.52
N SER A 218 2.84 -3.79 -3.53
CA SER A 218 2.60 -3.05 -2.30
C SER A 218 3.86 -2.96 -1.43
N ILE A 219 3.85 -2.13 -0.41
CA ILE A 219 4.99 -2.01 0.52
C ILE A 219 5.23 -3.30 1.29
N GLU A 220 4.18 -4.02 1.62
CA GLU A 220 4.22 -5.32 2.28
C GLU A 220 4.93 -6.35 1.39
N ASP A 221 4.65 -6.35 0.10
CA ASP A 221 5.30 -7.20 -0.87
C ASP A 221 6.80 -6.90 -1.03
N LEU A 222 7.18 -5.63 -0.85
CA LEU A 222 8.57 -5.18 -0.93
C LEU A 222 9.33 -5.35 0.39
N TRP A 223 8.61 -5.70 1.48
CA TRP A 223 9.17 -5.71 2.82
C TRP A 223 10.33 -6.68 3.00
N SER A 224 10.37 -7.76 2.23
CA SER A 224 11.47 -8.72 2.23
C SER A 224 12.86 -8.10 1.95
N PHE A 225 12.89 -6.97 1.25
CA PHE A 225 14.12 -6.22 0.96
C PHE A 225 14.57 -5.34 2.14
N ASN A 226 13.75 -5.21 3.18
CA ASN A 226 14.09 -4.57 4.46
C ASN A 226 14.49 -5.60 5.53
N ASP A 227 14.86 -6.81 5.14
CA ASP A 227 15.38 -7.82 6.05
C ASP A 227 16.84 -7.51 6.43
N GLU A 228 17.15 -7.54 7.74
CA GLU A 228 18.47 -7.20 8.25
C GLU A 228 19.56 -8.16 7.76
N GLN A 229 19.25 -9.47 7.73
CA GLN A 229 20.21 -10.48 7.30
C GLN A 229 20.55 -10.32 5.83
N LEU A 230 19.53 -10.08 4.98
CA LEU A 230 19.72 -9.81 3.56
C LEU A 230 20.57 -8.55 3.32
N CYS A 231 20.29 -7.46 4.04
CA CYS A 231 21.07 -6.22 3.93
C CYS A 231 22.54 -6.45 4.28
N ARG A 232 22.81 -7.21 5.34
CA ARG A 232 24.17 -7.55 5.79
C ARG A 232 24.89 -8.44 4.77
N GLN A 233 24.19 -9.43 4.22
CA GLN A 233 24.76 -10.32 3.20
C GLN A 233 25.12 -9.52 1.95
N ILE A 234 24.24 -8.64 1.45
CA ILE A 234 24.54 -7.77 0.31
C ILE A 234 25.77 -6.89 0.58
N ALA A 235 25.86 -6.26 1.76
CA ALA A 235 26.96 -5.38 2.12
C ALA A 235 28.31 -6.12 2.24
N ASN A 236 28.30 -7.41 2.56
CA ASN A 236 29.50 -8.24 2.73
C ASN A 236 29.81 -9.11 1.50
N SER A 237 28.89 -9.16 0.51
CA SER A 237 29.10 -9.96 -0.71
C SER A 237 30.32 -9.48 -1.48
N PRO A 238 31.12 -10.38 -2.03
CA PRO A 238 32.27 -10.02 -2.90
C PRO A 238 31.88 -9.57 -4.31
N ILE A 239 30.55 -9.64 -4.65
CA ILE A 239 30.01 -9.34 -5.97
C ILE A 239 29.23 -8.04 -5.93
#